data_45fae67b8c68122ec05edc675265c4c4
#
_entry.id   45fae67b8c68122ec05edc675265c4c4
#
_cell.length_a   1.000
_cell.length_b   1.000
_cell.length_c   1.000
_cell.angle_alpha   90.00
_cell.angle_beta   90.00
_cell.angle_gamma   90.00
#
_symmetry.space_group_name_H-M   'P 1'
#
loop_
_entity.id
_entity.type
_entity.pdbx_description
1 polymer ?
#
loop_
_entity_poly.entity_id
_entity_poly.type
_entity_poly.pdbx_seq_one_letter_code
_entity_poly.pdbx_strand_id
1 'polypeptide(L)'
;MEHDPNPTAMIRTALLMGRIPEAECSPETLEIASLVQRTLSGDSPAFECIISRYERRVVSLAMKLLGTIEDAQDAAQEVFLRAYKYLHRLDLQKPIEPWLMRMTVNVCRNIGRKRQRRLNTFSESETLDSPATSKSCDPFAGIAEEQERKMLWKALSTLPEKERIAITLRDIEGFSTSEVAAILESSETTVRSQVSRARVRMKDAINQMMGGKR
;
A
#
# COMPACT_ATOMS: atom_id res chain seq x y z
N MET A 1 31.15 -20.62 8.61
CA MET A 1 30.30 -20.52 7.42
C MET A 1 28.89 -20.28 7.92
N GLU A 2 28.57 -19.04 8.24
CA GLU A 2 27.25 -18.65 8.72
C GLU A 2 26.31 -18.60 7.52
N HIS A 3 25.23 -19.34 7.65
CA HIS A 3 24.19 -19.44 6.64
C HIS A 3 23.40 -18.13 6.72
N ASP A 4 23.66 -17.20 5.81
CA ASP A 4 22.93 -15.95 5.69
C ASP A 4 21.48 -16.31 5.27
N PRO A 5 20.47 -16.11 6.12
CA PRO A 5 19.11 -16.52 5.81
C PRO A 5 18.62 -15.68 4.61
N ASN A 6 18.23 -16.35 3.55
CA ASN A 6 17.74 -15.72 2.32
C ASN A 6 16.51 -14.82 2.66
N PRO A 7 16.65 -13.48 2.61
CA PRO A 7 15.59 -12.55 3.00
C PRO A 7 14.32 -12.72 2.17
N THR A 8 14.46 -13.19 0.93
CA THR A 8 13.32 -13.44 0.04
C THR A 8 12.45 -14.61 0.53
N ALA A 9 13.09 -15.67 1.06
CA ALA A 9 12.38 -16.83 1.61
C ALA A 9 11.61 -16.45 2.90
N MET A 10 12.23 -15.64 3.77
CA MET A 10 11.62 -15.17 5.01
C MET A 10 10.40 -14.29 4.75
N ILE A 11 10.52 -13.31 3.86
CA ILE A 11 9.42 -12.39 3.52
C ILE A 11 8.26 -13.17 2.87
N ARG A 12 8.58 -14.10 1.97
CA ARG A 12 7.57 -14.95 1.33
C ARG A 12 6.85 -15.84 2.34
N THR A 13 7.56 -16.41 3.31
CA THR A 13 6.98 -17.24 4.37
C THR A 13 6.12 -16.41 5.31
N ALA A 14 6.57 -15.24 5.74
CA ALA A 14 5.82 -14.32 6.59
C ALA A 14 4.50 -13.87 5.92
N LEU A 15 4.55 -13.50 4.64
CA LEU A 15 3.38 -13.05 3.87
C LEU A 15 2.39 -14.17 3.51
N LEU A 16 2.87 -15.41 3.30
CA LEU A 16 2.02 -16.55 2.91
C LEU A 16 1.36 -17.23 4.11
N MET A 17 2.00 -17.22 5.28
CA MET A 17 1.49 -17.93 6.45
C MET A 17 0.46 -17.16 7.26
N GLY A 18 0.34 -15.82 7.09
CA GLY A 18 -0.62 -15.00 7.84
C GLY A 18 -0.56 -15.18 9.37
N ARG A 19 0.52 -15.78 9.87
CA ARG A 19 0.74 -16.14 11.26
C ARG A 19 2.21 -15.95 11.59
N ILE A 20 2.57 -14.72 11.94
CA ILE A 20 3.71 -14.52 12.81
C ILE A 20 3.16 -14.68 14.23
N PRO A 21 3.71 -15.55 15.07
CA PRO A 21 3.22 -15.70 16.42
C PRO A 21 3.34 -14.37 17.15
N GLU A 22 2.21 -13.80 17.52
CA GLU A 22 2.10 -12.53 18.28
C GLU A 22 2.88 -12.54 19.62
N ALA A 23 3.36 -13.71 20.03
CA ALA A 23 3.97 -13.91 21.34
C ALA A 23 5.39 -13.32 21.50
N GLU A 24 6.14 -13.12 20.39
CA GLU A 24 7.52 -12.62 20.47
C GLU A 24 7.69 -11.15 20.08
N CYS A 25 6.69 -10.54 19.48
CA CYS A 25 6.64 -9.12 19.15
C CYS A 25 5.52 -8.43 19.90
N SER A 26 5.74 -8.15 21.19
CA SER A 26 4.86 -7.24 21.92
C SER A 26 5.05 -5.81 21.37
N PRO A 27 4.05 -5.25 20.63
CA PRO A 27 4.23 -3.96 19.95
C PRO A 27 4.39 -2.80 20.92
N GLU A 28 4.14 -2.99 22.21
CA GLU A 28 4.14 -1.95 23.22
C GLU A 28 5.52 -1.70 23.87
N THR A 29 6.47 -2.58 23.70
CA THR A 29 7.74 -2.53 24.46
C THR A 29 9.00 -2.31 23.63
N LEU A 30 8.96 -2.38 22.29
CA LEU A 30 10.13 -2.20 21.45
C LEU A 30 9.96 -0.97 20.53
N GLU A 31 10.74 0.05 20.79
CA GLU A 31 10.86 1.17 19.88
C GLU A 31 11.34 0.68 18.49
N ILE A 32 10.74 1.19 17.43
CA ILE A 32 11.09 0.83 16.03
C ILE A 32 12.60 1.01 15.76
N ALA A 33 13.21 2.05 16.35
CA ALA A 33 14.66 2.25 16.24
C ALA A 33 15.47 1.06 16.76
N SER A 34 15.04 0.43 17.86
CA SER A 34 15.66 -0.77 18.42
C SER A 34 15.52 -1.96 17.46
N LEU A 35 14.34 -2.17 16.88
CA LEU A 35 14.11 -3.23 15.89
C LEU A 35 14.98 -3.03 14.65
N VAL A 36 15.10 -1.81 14.17
CA VAL A 36 15.97 -1.47 13.03
C VAL A 36 17.43 -1.76 13.34
N GLN A 37 17.93 -1.33 14.52
CA GLN A 37 19.32 -1.60 14.92
C GLN A 37 19.61 -3.10 15.06
N ARG A 38 18.71 -3.86 15.68
CA ARG A 38 18.82 -5.31 15.77
C ARG A 38 18.85 -5.97 14.40
N THR A 39 17.96 -5.56 13.50
CA THR A 39 17.95 -6.04 12.10
C THR A 39 19.28 -5.77 11.40
N LEU A 40 19.82 -4.56 11.56
CA LEU A 40 21.12 -4.20 10.97
C LEU A 40 22.29 -4.98 11.57
N SER A 41 22.14 -5.49 12.80
CA SER A 41 23.12 -6.37 13.45
C SER A 41 22.94 -7.85 13.08
N GLY A 42 22.03 -8.18 12.13
CA GLY A 42 21.79 -9.55 11.66
C GLY A 42 20.67 -10.31 12.38
N ASP A 43 19.91 -9.65 13.25
CA ASP A 43 18.75 -10.24 13.92
C ASP A 43 17.54 -10.24 12.97
N SER A 44 17.38 -11.33 12.24
CA SER A 44 16.27 -11.50 11.27
C SER A 44 14.88 -11.44 11.92
N PRO A 45 14.59 -12.05 13.07
CA PRO A 45 13.32 -11.90 13.78
C PRO A 45 12.92 -10.46 14.07
N ALA A 46 13.89 -9.55 14.30
CA ALA A 46 13.58 -8.13 14.48
C ALA A 46 12.95 -7.50 13.24
N PHE A 47 13.34 -7.93 12.04
CA PHE A 47 12.70 -7.46 10.80
C PHE A 47 11.31 -8.05 10.60
N GLU A 48 11.08 -9.29 11.00
CA GLU A 48 9.74 -9.90 10.97
C GLU A 48 8.75 -9.13 11.85
N CYS A 49 9.20 -8.60 12.98
CA CYS A 49 8.41 -7.70 13.82
C CYS A 49 8.02 -6.40 13.07
N ILE A 50 8.94 -5.82 12.30
CA ILE A 50 8.65 -4.65 11.47
C ILE A 50 7.62 -5.01 10.40
N ILE A 51 7.78 -6.16 9.72
CA ILE A 51 6.82 -6.63 8.72
C ILE A 51 5.44 -6.77 9.35
N SER A 52 5.31 -7.53 10.43
CA SER A 52 4.04 -7.80 11.11
C SER A 52 3.29 -6.53 11.50
N ARG A 53 4.03 -5.51 11.95
CA ARG A 53 3.44 -4.22 12.35
C ARG A 53 2.90 -3.41 11.18
N TYR A 54 3.54 -3.45 10.03
CA TYR A 54 3.22 -2.57 8.89
C TYR A 54 2.60 -3.27 7.69
N GLU A 55 2.60 -4.61 7.63
CA GLU A 55 2.08 -5.40 6.51
C GLU A 55 0.66 -5.01 6.16
N ARG A 56 -0.25 -5.04 7.13
CA ARG A 56 -1.66 -4.72 6.92
C ARG A 56 -1.83 -3.33 6.29
N ARG A 57 -1.04 -2.36 6.71
CA ARG A 57 -1.11 -1.00 6.22
C ARG A 57 -0.52 -0.87 4.81
N VAL A 58 0.61 -1.52 4.55
CA VAL A 58 1.24 -1.57 3.22
C VAL A 58 0.31 -2.24 2.22
N VAL A 59 -0.24 -3.42 2.54
CA VAL A 59 -1.19 -4.15 1.67
C VAL A 59 -2.45 -3.33 1.45
N SER A 60 -3.01 -2.69 2.49
CA SER A 60 -4.19 -1.84 2.38
C SER A 60 -3.96 -0.65 1.45
N LEU A 61 -2.83 0.05 1.58
CA LEU A 61 -2.47 1.14 0.66
C LEU A 61 -2.27 0.62 -0.77
N ALA A 62 -1.51 -0.45 -0.94
CA ALA A 62 -1.26 -1.05 -2.26
C ALA A 62 -2.56 -1.47 -2.93
N MET A 63 -3.47 -2.10 -2.19
CA MET A 63 -4.80 -2.46 -2.66
C MET A 63 -5.56 -1.22 -3.17
N LYS A 64 -5.60 -0.11 -2.41
CA LYS A 64 -6.26 1.14 -2.81
C LYS A 64 -5.67 1.77 -4.07
N LEU A 65 -4.40 1.49 -4.37
CA LEU A 65 -3.73 2.03 -5.55
C LEU A 65 -3.82 1.12 -6.78
N LEU A 66 -3.78 -0.20 -6.59
CA LEU A 66 -3.70 -1.19 -7.68
C LEU A 66 -5.05 -1.84 -8.01
N GLY A 67 -5.92 -2.03 -7.02
CA GLY A 67 -7.28 -2.51 -7.20
C GLY A 67 -7.44 -4.03 -7.15
N THR A 68 -6.37 -4.83 -7.10
CA THR A 68 -6.41 -6.29 -6.96
C THR A 68 -5.59 -6.74 -5.77
N ILE A 69 -6.01 -7.81 -5.12
CA ILE A 69 -5.31 -8.33 -3.92
C ILE A 69 -3.97 -8.96 -4.30
N GLU A 70 -3.92 -9.60 -5.46
CA GLU A 70 -2.72 -10.24 -5.99
C GLU A 70 -1.62 -9.20 -6.23
N ASP A 71 -1.92 -8.12 -6.97
CA ASP A 71 -0.98 -7.02 -7.20
C ASP A 71 -0.58 -6.34 -5.88
N ALA A 72 -1.50 -6.24 -4.91
CA ALA A 72 -1.23 -5.63 -3.61
C ALA A 72 -0.28 -6.48 -2.76
N GLN A 73 -0.43 -7.80 -2.77
CA GLN A 73 0.47 -8.72 -2.09
C GLN A 73 1.86 -8.72 -2.72
N ASP A 74 1.94 -8.77 -4.06
CA ASP A 74 3.21 -8.66 -4.78
C ASP A 74 3.91 -7.32 -4.50
N ALA A 75 3.13 -6.22 -4.47
CA ALA A 75 3.65 -4.91 -4.09
C ALA A 75 4.19 -4.91 -2.65
N ALA A 76 3.47 -5.48 -1.70
CA ALA A 76 3.89 -5.53 -0.31
C ALA A 76 5.19 -6.34 -0.15
N GLN A 77 5.31 -7.48 -0.82
CA GLN A 77 6.54 -8.27 -0.84
C GLN A 77 7.74 -7.45 -1.36
N GLU A 78 7.57 -6.78 -2.49
CA GLU A 78 8.61 -5.93 -3.08
C GLU A 78 8.97 -4.75 -2.17
N VAL A 79 7.98 -4.15 -1.49
CA VAL A 79 8.20 -3.07 -0.52
C VAL A 79 9.08 -3.55 0.63
N PHE A 80 8.77 -4.69 1.25
CA PHE A 80 9.56 -5.21 2.38
C PHE A 80 10.95 -5.70 1.95
N LEU A 81 11.09 -6.26 0.76
CA LEU A 81 12.42 -6.58 0.19
C LEU A 81 13.27 -5.31 0.05
N ARG A 82 12.70 -4.24 -0.47
CA ARG A 82 13.39 -2.94 -0.58
C ARG A 82 13.65 -2.32 0.78
N ALA A 83 12.68 -2.40 1.69
CA ALA A 83 12.83 -1.90 3.06
C ALA A 83 14.01 -2.58 3.74
N TYR A 84 14.13 -3.90 3.67
CA TYR A 84 15.26 -4.64 4.22
C TYR A 84 16.59 -4.19 3.59
N LYS A 85 16.64 -4.12 2.27
CA LYS A 85 17.84 -3.72 1.50
C LYS A 85 18.32 -2.31 1.85
N TYR A 86 17.39 -1.37 2.05
CA TYR A 86 17.69 0.05 2.27
C TYR A 86 17.52 0.49 3.72
N LEU A 87 17.32 -0.45 4.64
CA LEU A 87 17.09 -0.16 6.06
C LEU A 87 18.22 0.67 6.69
N HIS A 88 19.47 0.45 6.25
CA HIS A 88 20.65 1.21 6.66
C HIS A 88 20.61 2.71 6.28
N ARG A 89 19.68 3.12 5.42
CA ARG A 89 19.48 4.52 5.01
C ARG A 89 18.37 5.21 5.76
N LEU A 90 17.68 4.47 6.64
CA LEU A 90 16.60 5.03 7.42
C LEU A 90 17.15 6.01 8.47
N ASP A 91 16.58 7.21 8.48
CA ASP A 91 16.82 8.19 9.55
C ASP A 91 16.01 7.78 10.78
N LEU A 92 16.70 7.21 11.78
CA LEU A 92 16.07 6.73 13.01
C LEU A 92 15.47 7.86 13.89
N GLN A 93 15.73 9.11 13.56
CA GLN A 93 15.10 10.27 14.20
C GLN A 93 13.70 10.56 13.66
N LYS A 94 13.31 9.91 12.55
CA LYS A 94 12.02 10.09 11.90
C LYS A 94 11.17 8.83 11.97
N PRO A 95 9.83 8.97 11.97
CA PRO A 95 8.95 7.82 11.87
C PRO A 95 9.25 7.00 10.61
N ILE A 96 9.31 5.67 10.76
CA ILE A 96 9.53 4.75 9.63
C ILE A 96 8.35 4.75 8.65
N GLU A 97 7.17 5.07 9.12
CA GLU A 97 5.93 4.91 8.39
C GLU A 97 5.84 5.75 7.11
N PRO A 98 6.13 7.07 7.09
CA PRO A 98 6.16 7.85 5.85
C PRO A 98 7.17 7.29 4.83
N TRP A 99 8.27 6.75 5.31
CA TRP A 99 9.29 6.12 4.47
C TRP A 99 8.78 4.82 3.81
N LEU A 100 8.10 3.95 4.56
CA LEU A 100 7.44 2.75 4.01
C LEU A 100 6.32 3.11 3.05
N MET A 101 5.49 4.11 3.37
CA MET A 101 4.40 4.55 2.49
C MET A 101 4.95 5.12 1.17
N ARG A 102 6.05 5.85 1.22
CA ARG A 102 6.75 6.31 0.01
C ARG A 102 7.24 5.15 -0.85
N MET A 103 7.84 4.13 -0.24
CA MET A 103 8.22 2.90 -0.97
C MET A 103 7.02 2.23 -1.61
N THR A 104 5.93 2.09 -0.86
CA THR A 104 4.67 1.50 -1.33
C THR A 104 4.13 2.24 -2.55
N VAL A 105 4.02 3.56 -2.49
CA VAL A 105 3.59 4.39 -3.62
C VAL A 105 4.49 4.18 -4.85
N ASN A 106 5.80 4.16 -4.66
CA ASN A 106 6.76 4.01 -5.75
C ASN A 106 6.67 2.61 -6.41
N VAL A 107 6.51 1.55 -5.59
CA VAL A 107 6.30 0.19 -6.10
C VAL A 107 4.99 0.09 -6.86
N CYS A 108 3.89 0.60 -6.29
CA CYS A 108 2.58 0.59 -6.95
C CYS A 108 2.60 1.35 -8.28
N ARG A 109 3.24 2.53 -8.34
CA ARG A 109 3.43 3.26 -9.60
C ARG A 109 4.17 2.44 -10.65
N ASN A 110 5.21 1.72 -10.25
CA ASN A 110 5.98 0.89 -11.18
C ASN A 110 5.15 -0.29 -11.71
N ILE A 111 4.37 -0.95 -10.85
CA ILE A 111 3.45 -2.04 -11.25
C ILE A 111 2.38 -1.49 -12.20
N GLY A 112 1.72 -0.39 -11.84
CA GLY A 112 0.71 0.24 -12.69
C GLY A 112 1.23 0.62 -14.08
N ARG A 113 2.43 1.20 -14.15
CA ARG A 113 3.07 1.54 -15.43
C ARG A 113 3.43 0.32 -16.28
N LYS A 114 3.91 -0.76 -15.65
CA LYS A 114 4.19 -2.03 -16.35
C LYS A 114 2.90 -2.63 -16.91
N ARG A 115 1.82 -2.62 -16.12
CA ARG A 115 0.50 -3.10 -16.57
C ARG A 115 -0.03 -2.28 -17.74
N GLN A 116 0.04 -0.95 -17.66
CA GLN A 116 -0.40 -0.07 -18.73
C GLN A 116 0.38 -0.29 -20.03
N ARG A 117 1.70 -0.47 -19.95
CA ARG A 117 2.53 -0.79 -21.11
C ARG A 117 2.13 -2.12 -21.75
N ARG A 118 1.88 -3.16 -20.94
CA ARG A 118 1.41 -4.46 -21.45
C ARG A 118 0.08 -4.32 -22.18
N LEU A 119 -0.89 -3.62 -21.58
CA LEU A 119 -2.19 -3.37 -22.23
C LEU A 119 -2.05 -2.63 -23.55
N ASN A 120 -1.21 -1.61 -23.60
CA ASN A 120 -0.97 -0.85 -24.85
C ASN A 120 -0.26 -1.69 -25.92
N THR A 121 0.56 -2.66 -25.54
CA THR A 121 1.25 -3.57 -26.49
C THR A 121 0.31 -4.67 -27.00
N PHE A 122 -0.67 -5.09 -26.20
CA PHE A 122 -1.67 -6.10 -26.56
C PHE A 122 -2.94 -5.51 -27.20
N SER A 123 -3.07 -4.17 -27.27
CA SER A 123 -4.26 -3.48 -27.81
C SER A 123 -4.47 -3.65 -29.33
N GLU A 124 -3.62 -4.39 -30.01
CA GLU A 124 -3.88 -4.81 -31.40
C GLU A 124 -4.63 -6.15 -31.51
N SER A 125 -4.90 -6.83 -30.41
CA SER A 125 -5.70 -8.08 -30.42
C SER A 125 -6.34 -8.30 -29.05
N GLU A 126 -7.67 -8.31 -29.05
CA GLU A 126 -8.57 -8.71 -27.97
C GLU A 126 -8.80 -7.69 -26.82
N THR A 127 -10.08 -7.28 -26.76
CA THR A 127 -10.74 -6.67 -25.61
C THR A 127 -10.60 -7.59 -24.39
N LEU A 128 -9.66 -7.28 -23.51
CA LEU A 128 -9.58 -7.94 -22.23
C LEU A 128 -10.39 -7.19 -21.17
N ASP A 129 -11.30 -7.94 -20.60
CA ASP A 129 -12.22 -7.57 -19.52
C ASP A 129 -11.57 -6.73 -18.41
N SER A 130 -12.37 -5.79 -17.92
CA SER A 130 -12.18 -5.06 -16.66
C SER A 130 -11.74 -6.00 -15.55
N PRO A 131 -10.76 -5.64 -14.72
CA PRO A 131 -10.27 -6.52 -13.67
C PRO A 131 -11.42 -6.96 -12.77
N ALA A 132 -11.60 -8.26 -12.72
CA ALA A 132 -12.55 -8.91 -11.83
C ALA A 132 -12.31 -8.40 -10.40
N THR A 133 -13.36 -7.91 -9.79
CA THR A 133 -13.42 -7.60 -8.37
C THR A 133 -13.18 -8.89 -7.60
N SER A 134 -11.92 -9.18 -7.26
CA SER A 134 -11.61 -10.29 -6.38
C SER A 134 -12.25 -9.98 -5.02
N LYS A 135 -12.98 -10.95 -4.51
CA LYS A 135 -13.65 -10.91 -3.21
C LYS A 135 -12.60 -10.62 -2.14
N SER A 136 -12.62 -9.41 -1.59
CA SER A 136 -11.85 -9.14 -0.39
C SER A 136 -12.54 -9.89 0.75
N CYS A 137 -11.94 -10.96 1.20
CA CYS A 137 -12.38 -11.71 2.37
C CYS A 137 -12.00 -10.91 3.62
N ASP A 138 -12.90 -10.06 4.09
CA ASP A 138 -12.99 -9.69 5.49
C ASP A 138 -14.28 -10.33 6.03
N PRO A 139 -14.18 -11.42 6.82
CA PRO A 139 -15.36 -12.17 7.26
C PRO A 139 -16.25 -11.41 8.27
N PHE A 140 -15.83 -10.24 8.74
CA PHE A 140 -16.53 -9.47 9.76
C PHE A 140 -17.17 -8.17 9.27
N ALA A 141 -17.05 -7.82 7.98
CA ALA A 141 -17.72 -6.64 7.42
C ALA A 141 -19.18 -6.98 7.10
N GLY A 142 -20.12 -6.23 7.65
CA GLY A 142 -21.54 -6.33 7.32
C GLY A 142 -21.78 -6.02 5.83
N ILE A 143 -22.88 -6.54 5.27
CA ILE A 143 -23.22 -6.41 3.83
C ILE A 143 -23.29 -4.93 3.39
N ALA A 144 -23.72 -4.03 4.28
CA ALA A 144 -23.78 -2.59 4.01
C ALA A 144 -22.38 -1.97 3.89
N GLU A 145 -21.47 -2.32 4.79
CA GLU A 145 -20.07 -1.85 4.77
C GLU A 145 -19.31 -2.37 3.54
N GLU A 146 -19.64 -3.56 3.08
CA GLU A 146 -19.05 -4.10 1.87
C GLU A 146 -19.51 -3.36 0.61
N GLN A 147 -20.78 -2.94 0.55
CA GLN A 147 -21.29 -2.16 -0.57
C GLN A 147 -20.67 -0.76 -0.60
N GLU A 148 -20.58 -0.08 0.53
CA GLU A 148 -19.91 1.21 0.64
C GLU A 148 -18.43 1.13 0.26
N ARG A 149 -17.75 0.10 0.72
CA ARG A 149 -16.36 -0.18 0.36
C ARG A 149 -16.19 -0.40 -1.14
N LYS A 150 -17.06 -1.20 -1.78
CA LYS A 150 -17.04 -1.39 -3.23
C LYS A 150 -17.29 -0.09 -4.00
N MET A 151 -18.20 0.75 -3.54
CA MET A 151 -18.45 2.07 -4.14
C MET A 151 -17.21 2.97 -4.02
N LEU A 152 -16.58 3.00 -2.84
CA LEU A 152 -15.36 3.76 -2.61
C LEU A 152 -14.23 3.31 -3.56
N TRP A 153 -14.04 2.00 -3.69
CA TRP A 153 -13.04 1.42 -4.59
C TRP A 153 -13.29 1.81 -6.05
N LYS A 154 -14.54 1.71 -6.48
CA LYS A 154 -14.94 2.08 -7.82
C LYS A 154 -14.74 3.58 -8.06
N ALA A 155 -15.06 4.42 -7.10
CA ALA A 155 -14.81 5.86 -7.20
C ALA A 155 -13.31 6.17 -7.24
N LEU A 156 -12.49 5.54 -6.40
CA LEU A 156 -11.02 5.70 -6.43
C LEU A 156 -10.41 5.26 -7.77
N SER A 157 -10.91 4.19 -8.38
CA SER A 157 -10.39 3.69 -9.67
C SER A 157 -10.65 4.65 -10.84
N THR A 158 -11.63 5.54 -10.75
CA THR A 158 -11.91 6.56 -11.78
C THR A 158 -10.93 7.74 -11.73
N LEU A 159 -10.20 7.90 -10.62
CA LEU A 159 -9.30 9.03 -10.45
C LEU A 159 -7.99 8.87 -11.24
N PRO A 160 -7.44 9.97 -11.78
CA PRO A 160 -6.06 9.99 -12.25
C PRO A 160 -5.09 9.56 -11.13
N GLU A 161 -4.01 8.85 -11.50
CA GLU A 161 -3.06 8.26 -10.55
C GLU A 161 -2.60 9.24 -9.45
N LYS A 162 -2.19 10.46 -9.84
CA LYS A 162 -1.70 11.47 -8.88
C LYS A 162 -2.76 11.90 -7.88
N GLU A 163 -4.00 12.08 -8.33
CA GLU A 163 -5.13 12.47 -7.49
C GLU A 163 -5.54 11.32 -6.56
N ARG A 164 -5.59 10.08 -7.07
CA ARG A 164 -5.87 8.87 -6.30
C ARG A 164 -4.87 8.67 -5.18
N ILE A 165 -3.58 8.79 -5.46
CA ILE A 165 -2.53 8.65 -4.45
C ILE A 165 -2.66 9.74 -3.38
N ALA A 166 -2.83 11.01 -3.79
CA ALA A 166 -2.89 12.13 -2.86
C ALA A 166 -4.09 12.03 -1.90
N ILE A 167 -5.28 11.69 -2.42
CA ILE A 167 -6.48 11.56 -1.58
C ILE A 167 -6.41 10.32 -0.68
N THR A 168 -5.85 9.22 -1.17
CA THR A 168 -5.67 8.01 -0.37
C THR A 168 -4.76 8.29 0.82
N LEU A 169 -3.61 8.89 0.61
CA LEU A 169 -2.68 9.22 1.71
C LEU A 169 -3.28 10.24 2.67
N ARG A 170 -3.94 11.30 2.15
CA ARG A 170 -4.44 12.41 2.97
C ARG A 170 -5.70 12.07 3.74
N ASP A 171 -6.71 11.53 3.06
CA ASP A 171 -8.07 11.39 3.59
C ASP A 171 -8.36 9.97 4.11
N ILE A 172 -7.67 8.94 3.61
CA ILE A 172 -7.90 7.56 4.03
C ILE A 172 -6.82 7.09 5.01
N GLU A 173 -5.54 7.36 4.72
CA GLU A 173 -4.43 6.97 5.61
C GLU A 173 -4.17 8.00 6.72
N GLY A 174 -4.74 9.21 6.62
CA GLY A 174 -4.69 10.22 7.67
C GLY A 174 -3.41 11.06 7.75
N PHE A 175 -2.51 10.97 6.77
CA PHE A 175 -1.31 11.80 6.73
C PHE A 175 -1.64 13.29 6.60
N SER A 176 -0.86 14.15 7.24
CA SER A 176 -0.94 15.60 7.05
C SER A 176 -0.54 15.99 5.62
N THR A 177 -0.92 17.17 5.19
CA THR A 177 -0.56 17.68 3.85
C THR A 177 0.96 17.75 3.66
N SER A 178 1.69 18.12 4.70
CA SER A 178 3.15 18.18 4.69
C SER A 178 3.80 16.80 4.57
N GLU A 179 3.29 15.80 5.30
CA GLU A 179 3.75 14.41 5.17
C GLU A 179 3.48 13.83 3.79
N VAL A 180 2.27 14.07 3.24
CA VAL A 180 1.95 13.65 1.87
C VAL A 180 2.88 14.33 0.86
N ALA A 181 3.18 15.61 1.04
CA ALA A 181 4.12 16.34 0.19
C ALA A 181 5.53 15.72 0.25
N ALA A 182 5.99 15.36 1.44
CA ALA A 182 7.27 14.65 1.64
C ALA A 182 7.27 13.24 1.02
N ILE A 183 6.18 12.46 1.22
CA ILE A 183 6.02 11.12 0.62
C ILE A 183 6.05 11.20 -0.92
N LEU A 184 5.39 12.20 -1.50
CA LEU A 184 5.25 12.35 -2.95
C LEU A 184 6.37 13.17 -3.60
N GLU A 185 7.32 13.71 -2.84
CA GLU A 185 8.36 14.64 -3.31
C GLU A 185 7.75 15.82 -4.08
N SER A 186 6.73 16.43 -3.50
CA SER A 186 5.90 17.47 -4.11
C SER A 186 5.70 18.64 -3.16
N SER A 187 5.17 19.77 -3.65
CA SER A 187 4.80 20.88 -2.78
C SER A 187 3.45 20.64 -2.11
N GLU A 188 3.26 21.17 -0.90
CA GLU A 188 1.96 21.13 -0.21
C GLU A 188 0.84 21.76 -1.04
N THR A 189 1.12 22.82 -1.80
CA THR A 189 0.16 23.46 -2.70
C THR A 189 -0.31 22.50 -3.78
N THR A 190 0.62 21.71 -4.35
CA THR A 190 0.29 20.67 -5.33
C THR A 190 -0.57 19.59 -4.71
N VAL A 191 -0.24 19.14 -3.50
CA VAL A 191 -1.03 18.12 -2.78
C VAL A 191 -2.45 18.64 -2.51
N ARG A 192 -2.59 19.86 -1.96
CA ARG A 192 -3.92 20.48 -1.72
C ARG A 192 -4.76 20.54 -2.99
N SER A 193 -4.15 20.92 -4.11
CA SER A 193 -4.80 20.99 -5.41
C SER A 193 -5.25 19.61 -5.92
N GLN A 194 -4.39 18.59 -5.77
CA GLN A 194 -4.71 17.20 -6.15
C GLN A 194 -5.85 16.63 -5.30
N VAL A 195 -5.80 16.80 -3.98
CA VAL A 195 -6.83 16.33 -3.05
C VAL A 195 -8.17 17.04 -3.33
N SER A 196 -8.16 18.34 -3.54
CA SER A 196 -9.39 19.10 -3.88
C SER A 196 -10.06 18.58 -5.14
N ARG A 197 -9.30 18.39 -6.23
CA ARG A 197 -9.83 17.82 -7.47
C ARG A 197 -10.32 16.39 -7.29
N ALA A 198 -9.57 15.57 -6.55
CA ALA A 198 -9.95 14.21 -6.27
C ALA A 198 -11.30 14.12 -5.53
N ARG A 199 -11.52 14.98 -4.53
CA ARG A 199 -12.79 15.03 -3.77
C ARG A 199 -13.99 15.35 -4.68
N VAL A 200 -13.83 16.33 -5.58
CA VAL A 200 -14.89 16.69 -6.54
C VAL A 200 -15.21 15.49 -7.43
N ARG A 201 -14.21 14.90 -8.06
CA ARG A 201 -14.39 13.74 -8.96
C ARG A 201 -14.98 12.53 -8.24
N MET A 202 -14.55 12.24 -7.02
CA MET A 202 -15.12 11.15 -6.22
C MET A 202 -16.60 11.39 -5.91
N LYS A 203 -16.94 12.62 -5.50
CA LYS A 203 -18.36 13.00 -5.26
C LYS A 203 -19.19 12.76 -6.52
N ASP A 204 -18.72 13.21 -7.68
CA ASP A 204 -19.44 13.03 -8.94
C ASP A 204 -19.57 11.54 -9.31
N ALA A 205 -18.51 10.77 -9.16
CA ALA A 205 -18.54 9.33 -9.41
C ALA A 205 -19.51 8.58 -8.48
N ILE A 206 -19.52 8.91 -7.18
CA ILE A 206 -20.44 8.30 -6.20
C ILE A 206 -21.88 8.68 -6.53
N ASN A 207 -22.16 9.97 -6.84
CA ASN A 207 -23.49 10.42 -7.22
C ASN A 207 -24.03 9.71 -8.46
N GLN A 208 -23.18 9.49 -9.47
CA GLN A 208 -23.54 8.72 -10.66
C GLN A 208 -23.89 7.26 -10.33
N MET A 209 -23.13 6.63 -9.43
CA MET A 209 -23.41 5.26 -9.01
C MET A 209 -24.69 5.14 -8.19
N MET A 210 -25.01 6.17 -7.37
CA MET A 210 -26.24 6.21 -6.56
C MET A 210 -27.46 6.64 -7.37
N GLY A 211 -27.30 7.56 -8.33
CA GLY A 211 -28.38 8.09 -9.17
C GLY A 211 -28.83 7.15 -10.29
N GLY A 212 -28.03 6.16 -10.67
CA GLY A 212 -28.38 5.14 -11.67
C GLY A 212 -29.35 4.03 -11.18
N LYS A 213 -29.86 4.15 -9.97
CA LYS A 213 -30.92 3.26 -9.40
C LYS A 213 -32.34 3.88 -9.47
N ARG A 214 -32.65 4.58 -10.56
CA ARG A 214 -34.05 4.91 -10.89
C ARG A 214 -34.54 4.07 -12.05
#